data_af90fa2ba1c109532cf5c5945ac6a797
#
_entry.id   af90fa2ba1c109532cf5c5945ac6a797
#
_cell.length_a   1.000
_cell.length_b   1.000
_cell.length_c   1.000
_cell.angle_alpha   90.00
_cell.angle_beta   90.00
_cell.angle_gamma   90.00
#
_symmetry.space_group_name_H-M   'P 1'
#
loop_
_entity.id
_entity.type
_entity.pdbx_description
1 polymer ?
#
loop_
_entity_poly.entity_id
_entity_poly.type
_entity_poly.pdbx_seq_one_letter_code
_entity_poly.pdbx_strand_id
1 'polypeptide(L)' 'MSLSLAQRNAWSLAKTLMVCVTLFNAGNGFGVMPTSEFDGDSESVVYEYDPFSG' A
#
# COMPACT_ATOMS: atom_id res chain seq x y z
N MET A 1 10.96 -4.56 0.93
CA MET A 1 11.17 -4.16 -0.48
C MET A 1 11.50 -2.69 -0.56
N SER A 2 12.07 -2.25 -1.67
CA SER A 2 12.38 -0.83 -1.86
C SER A 2 11.11 -0.02 -2.05
N LEU A 3 11.20 1.29 -1.86
CA LEU A 3 10.04 2.16 -1.99
C LEU A 3 9.45 2.10 -3.41
N SER A 4 10.29 2.16 -4.43
CA SER A 4 9.79 2.15 -5.81
C SER A 4 9.14 0.81 -6.15
N LEU A 5 9.68 -0.29 -5.66
CA LEU A 5 9.07 -1.59 -5.87
C LEU A 5 7.75 -1.70 -5.11
N ALA A 6 7.71 -1.17 -3.89
CA ALA A 6 6.48 -1.17 -3.09
C ALA A 6 5.40 -0.33 -3.74
N GLN A 7 5.77 0.83 -4.30
CA GLN A 7 4.81 1.67 -5.01
C GLN A 7 4.21 0.96 -6.22
N ARG A 8 5.06 0.28 -6.98
CA ARG A 8 4.59 -0.48 -8.14
C ARG A 8 3.65 -1.61 -7.72
N ASN A 9 4.06 -2.35 -6.69
CA ASN A 9 3.25 -3.48 -6.20
C ASN A 9 1.93 -2.99 -5.63
N ALA A 10 1.94 -1.88 -4.89
CA ALA A 10 0.72 -1.34 -4.31
C ALA A 10 -0.27 -0.95 -5.40
N TRP A 11 0.19 -0.27 -6.43
CA TRP A 11 -0.67 0.15 -7.54
C TRP A 11 -1.22 -1.06 -8.30
N SER A 12 -0.34 -2.03 -8.58
CA SER A 12 -0.75 -3.24 -9.26
C SER A 12 -1.79 -4.02 -8.46
N LEU A 13 -1.56 -4.15 -7.16
CA LEU A 13 -2.48 -4.86 -6.27
C LEU A 13 -3.83 -4.15 -6.20
N ALA A 14 -3.80 -2.82 -6.06
CA ALA A 14 -5.03 -2.04 -6.01
C ALA A 14 -5.85 -2.24 -7.27
N LYS A 15 -5.21 -2.18 -8.43
CA LYS A 15 -5.92 -2.34 -9.69
C LYS A 15 -6.40 -3.76 -9.91
N THR A 16 -5.60 -4.74 -9.51
CA THR A 16 -5.96 -6.14 -9.70
C THR A 16 -7.16 -6.54 -8.83
N LEU A 17 -7.14 -6.12 -7.57
CA LEU A 17 -8.20 -6.45 -6.63
C LEU A 17 -9.32 -5.43 -6.61
N MET A 18 -9.10 -4.26 -7.22
CA MET A 18 -10.05 -3.15 -7.22
C MET A 18 -10.42 -2.74 -5.80
N VAL A 19 -9.41 -2.63 -4.94
CA VAL A 19 -9.58 -2.18 -3.56
C VAL A 19 -8.48 -1.19 -3.24
N CYS A 20 -8.71 -0.36 -2.22
CA CYS A 20 -7.69 0.55 -1.73
C CYS A 20 -6.56 -0.27 -1.09
N VAL A 21 -5.33 0.13 -1.34
CA VAL A 21 -4.14 -0.55 -0.83
C VAL A 21 -3.29 0.45 -0.06
N THR A 22 -2.81 0.04 1.10
CA THR A 22 -1.95 0.86 1.95
C THR A 22 -0.50 0.47 1.75
N LEU A 23 0.33 1.46 1.48
CA LEU A 23 1.79 1.32 1.47
C LEU A 23 2.30 1.83 2.81
N PHE A 24 3.00 0.99 3.55
CA PHE A 24 3.44 1.34 4.90
C PHE A 24 4.91 1.03 5.11
N ASN A 25 5.49 1.69 6.11
CA ASN A 25 6.89 1.48 6.49
C ASN A 25 6.93 0.29 7.47
N ALA A 26 7.65 -0.76 7.08
CA ALA A 26 7.73 -1.98 7.86
C ALA A 26 9.04 -2.10 8.65
N GLY A 27 9.74 -1.00 8.83
CA GLY A 27 10.99 -1.01 9.59
C GLY A 27 12.20 -1.32 8.72
N ASN A 28 12.27 -2.52 8.19
CA ASN A 28 13.37 -2.92 7.31
C ASN A 28 13.09 -2.65 5.84
N GLY A 29 12.00 -1.97 5.55
CA GLY A 29 11.62 -1.69 4.18
C GLY A 29 10.17 -1.28 4.15
N PHE A 30 9.50 -1.58 3.05
CA PHE A 30 8.11 -1.17 2.85
C PHE A 30 7.24 -2.39 2.59
N GLY A 31 5.99 -2.30 3.02
CA GLY A 31 5.01 -3.35 2.78
C GLY A 31 3.74 -2.78 2.17
N VAL A 32 2.95 -3.63 1.57
CA VAL A 32 1.66 -3.25 0.97
C VAL A 32 0.62 -4.27 1.35
N MET A 33 -0.60 -3.80 1.59
CA MET A 33 -1.73 -4.67 1.88
C MET A 33 -3.02 -3.92 1.64
N PRO A 34 -4.15 -4.63 1.45
CA PRO A 34 -5.43 -3.94 1.34
C PRO A 34 -5.69 -3.08 2.57
N THR A 35 -6.18 -1.87 2.35
CA THR A 35 -6.41 -0.93 3.44
C THR A 35 -7.35 -1.51 4.50
N SER A 36 -8.33 -2.29 4.07
CA SER A 36 -9.28 -2.90 5.01
C SER A 36 -8.62 -3.91 5.96
N GLU A 37 -7.45 -4.43 5.59
CA GLU A 37 -6.74 -5.40 6.41
C GLU A 37 -5.60 -4.77 7.20
N PHE A 38 -5.30 -3.50 6.95
CA PHE A 38 -4.22 -2.81 7.63
C PHE A 38 -4.69 -2.35 9.01
N ASP A 39 -4.06 -2.83 10.07
CA ASP A 39 -4.38 -2.45 11.43
C ASP A 39 -3.18 -1.82 12.15
N GLY A 40 -2.17 -1.40 11.41
CA GLY A 40 -1.00 -0.75 11.98
C GLY A 40 -1.26 0.73 12.27
N ASP A 41 -0.22 1.40 12.76
CA ASP A 41 -0.29 2.83 13.07
C ASP A 41 -0.42 3.66 11.80
N SER A 42 -1.29 4.66 11.85
CA SER A 42 -1.42 5.58 10.73
C SER A 42 -0.12 6.33 10.45
N GLU A 43 0.75 6.45 11.45
CA GLU A 43 2.04 7.11 11.28
C GLU A 43 2.99 6.32 10.39
N SER A 44 2.79 5.02 10.26
CA SER A 44 3.63 4.18 9.40
C SER A 44 3.15 4.18 7.96
N VAL A 45 1.97 4.74 7.69
CA VAL A 45 1.43 4.79 6.33
C VAL A 45 2.22 5.80 5.51
N VAL A 46 2.74 5.36 4.37
CA VAL A 46 3.46 6.22 3.43
C VAL A 46 2.50 6.77 2.40
N TYR A 47 1.62 5.93 1.88
CA TYR A 47 0.67 6.32 0.85
C TYR A 47 -0.48 5.32 0.79
N GLU A 48 -1.62 5.79 0.34
CA GLU A 48 -2.78 4.94 0.12
C GLU A 48 -3.19 5.04 -1.34
N TYR A 49 -3.31 3.90 -1.99
CA TYR A 49 -3.63 3.82 -3.42
C TYR A 49 -5.09 3.48 -3.60
N ASP A 50 -5.79 4.31 -4.36
CA ASP A 50 -7.21 4.16 -4.63
C ASP A 50 -7.42 3.89 -6.12
N PRO A 51 -7.79 2.66 -6.51
CA PRO A 51 -7.97 2.33 -7.92
C PRO A 51 -9.19 3.00 -8.55
N PHE A 52 -10.08 3.53 -7.71
CA PHE A 52 -11.32 4.13 -8.20
C PHE A 52 -11.19 5.62 -8.50
N SER A 53 -10.16 6.26 -8.00
CA SER A 53 -10.01 7.70 -8.18
C SER A 53 -9.09 8.07 -9.34
N GLY A 54 -8.67 7.09 -10.05
CA GLY A 54 -7.89 7.45 -11.16
C GLY A 54 -6.91 6.79 -11.78
#